data_04a03a40832d6181b6fe22696af1ff11
#
_entry.id   04a03a40832d6181b6fe22696af1ff11
#
_cell.length_a   1.000
_cell.length_b   1.000
_cell.length_c   1.000
_cell.angle_alpha   90.00
_cell.angle_beta   90.00
_cell.angle_gamma   90.00
#
_symmetry.space_group_name_H-M   'P 1'
#
loop_
_entity.id
_entity.type
_entity.pdbx_description
1 polymer ?
#
loop_
_entity_poly.entity_id
_entity_poly.type
_entity_poly.pdbx_seq_one_letter_code
_entity_poly.pdbx_strand_id
1 'polypeptide(L)'
;MLKRKRDVISRPFGDAAVLVDLTTNQIFELNRTGYRIWELLEERLDRAAITEVLQREFKVERSQLELEVDELLNELRRENLLAEDDDSARPDG
;
A
#
# COMPACT_ATOMS: atom_id res chain seq x y z
N MET A 1 -8.11 -4.39 8.91
CA MET A 1 -7.55 -3.10 8.53
C MET A 1 -6.13 -3.29 8.03
N LEU A 2 -5.80 -2.58 6.96
CA LEU A 2 -4.47 -2.71 6.38
C LEU A 2 -3.45 -1.90 7.18
N LYS A 3 -2.26 -2.44 7.34
CA LYS A 3 -1.26 -1.81 8.17
C LYS A 3 0.12 -2.01 7.56
N ARG A 4 0.86 -0.92 7.43
CA ARG A 4 2.20 -1.00 6.87
C ARG A 4 3.18 -1.53 7.92
N LYS A 5 4.21 -2.21 7.44
CA LYS A 5 5.25 -2.65 8.33
C LYS A 5 5.98 -1.45 8.92
N ARG A 6 6.36 -1.55 10.19
CA ARG A 6 6.95 -0.42 10.87
C ARG A 6 8.30 0.01 10.42
N ASP A 7 9.21 -0.88 10.21
CA ASP A 7 10.59 -0.53 9.93
C ASP A 7 10.84 -0.43 8.43
N VAL A 8 9.93 0.24 7.73
CA VAL A 8 10.06 0.48 6.31
C VAL A 8 10.01 1.97 6.09
N ILE A 9 11.02 2.50 5.43
CA ILE A 9 11.03 3.91 5.08
C ILE A 9 10.81 4.06 3.59
N SER A 10 10.25 5.18 3.18
CA SER A 10 10.05 5.47 1.78
C SER A 10 10.92 6.65 1.39
N ARG A 11 11.51 6.54 0.21
CA ARG A 11 12.34 7.62 -0.33
C ARG A 11 11.79 7.99 -1.68
N PRO A 12 11.19 9.15 -1.78
CA PRO A 12 10.66 9.56 -3.08
C PRO A 12 11.77 9.95 -4.04
N PHE A 13 11.51 9.69 -5.31
CA PHE A 13 12.39 10.20 -6.30
C PHE A 13 11.58 10.42 -7.57
N GLY A 14 11.54 11.66 -8.04
CA GLY A 14 10.59 12.02 -9.07
C GLY A 14 9.20 11.88 -8.50
N ASP A 15 8.33 11.25 -9.24
CA ASP A 15 6.99 10.96 -8.73
C ASP A 15 6.86 9.50 -8.33
N ALA A 16 7.97 8.79 -8.27
CA ALA A 16 8.01 7.41 -7.80
C ALA A 16 8.67 7.37 -6.43
N ALA A 17 8.92 6.18 -5.93
CA ALA A 17 9.58 6.04 -4.64
C ALA A 17 10.18 4.65 -4.51
N VAL A 18 11.10 4.51 -3.56
CA VAL A 18 11.57 3.19 -3.17
C VAL A 18 11.26 3.00 -1.70
N LEU A 19 10.88 1.80 -1.35
CA LEU A 19 10.70 1.40 0.04
C LEU A 19 11.93 0.62 0.46
N VAL A 20 12.44 0.93 1.64
CA VAL A 20 13.58 0.20 2.17
C VAL A 20 13.13 -0.44 3.47
N ASP A 21 13.23 -1.76 3.52
CA ASP A 21 12.89 -2.50 4.73
C ASP A 21 14.16 -2.57 5.56
N LEU A 22 14.17 -1.85 6.66
CA LEU A 22 15.37 -1.74 7.48
C LEU A 22 15.70 -3.04 8.20
N THR A 23 14.75 -3.95 8.30
CA THR A 23 15.01 -5.23 8.95
C THR A 23 15.70 -6.22 8.03
N THR A 24 15.33 -6.21 6.77
CA THR A 24 15.84 -7.19 5.82
C THR A 24 16.78 -6.60 4.79
N ASN A 25 16.87 -5.27 4.72
CA ASN A 25 17.63 -4.54 3.71
C ASN A 25 17.08 -4.73 2.31
N GLN A 26 15.83 -5.13 2.18
CA GLN A 26 15.22 -5.26 0.88
C GLN A 26 14.75 -3.93 0.37
N ILE A 27 14.82 -3.74 -0.93
CA ILE A 27 14.37 -2.53 -1.59
C ILE A 27 13.22 -2.90 -2.51
N PHE A 28 12.17 -2.10 -2.47
CA PHE A 28 10.99 -2.36 -3.27
C PHE A 28 10.60 -1.05 -3.97
N GLU A 29 10.48 -1.09 -5.28
CA GLU A 29 10.21 0.13 -6.04
C GLU A 29 8.72 0.33 -6.24
N LEU A 30 8.29 1.57 -6.15
CA LEU A 30 6.89 1.94 -6.37
C LEU A 30 6.84 2.98 -7.47
N ASN A 31 5.91 2.79 -8.39
CA ASN A 31 5.65 3.84 -9.36
C ASN A 31 4.76 4.90 -8.69
N ARG A 32 4.33 5.89 -9.47
CA ARG A 32 3.56 7.00 -8.93
C ARG A 32 2.29 6.55 -8.23
N THR A 33 1.52 5.68 -8.87
CA THR A 33 0.28 5.18 -8.29
C THR A 33 0.58 4.38 -7.02
N GLY A 34 1.60 3.53 -7.08
CA GLY A 34 1.96 2.74 -5.92
C GLY A 34 2.40 3.58 -4.74
N TYR A 35 3.15 4.65 -5.01
CA TYR A 35 3.59 5.52 -3.93
C TYR A 35 2.39 6.21 -3.28
N ARG A 36 1.43 6.63 -4.10
CA ARG A 36 0.24 7.26 -3.54
C ARG A 36 -0.54 6.27 -2.69
N ILE A 37 -0.64 5.02 -3.13
CA ILE A 37 -1.30 4.00 -2.34
C ILE A 37 -0.58 3.83 -1.01
N TRP A 38 0.75 3.80 -1.04
CA TRP A 38 1.53 3.66 0.18
C TRP A 38 1.25 4.80 1.15
N GLU A 39 1.16 6.03 0.64
CA GLU A 39 0.83 7.17 1.47
C GLU A 39 -0.55 7.05 2.10
N LEU A 40 -1.51 6.59 1.32
CA LEU A 40 -2.88 6.46 1.82
C LEU A 40 -3.00 5.35 2.86
N LEU A 41 -2.17 4.33 2.75
CA LEU A 41 -2.14 3.30 3.77
C LEU A 41 -1.72 3.86 5.12
N GLU A 42 -0.87 4.88 5.10
CA GLU A 42 -0.48 5.52 6.35
C GLU A 42 -1.65 6.21 7.02
N GLU A 43 -2.62 6.63 6.23
CA GLU A 43 -3.82 7.28 6.75
C GLU A 43 -4.86 6.28 7.20
N ARG A 44 -4.53 5.01 7.17
CA ARG A 44 -5.39 3.93 7.66
C ARG A 44 -6.66 3.76 6.85
N LEU A 45 -6.58 4.07 5.57
CA LEU A 45 -7.71 3.86 4.69
C LEU A 45 -7.75 2.42 4.24
N ASP A 46 -8.95 1.89 4.07
CA ASP A 46 -9.08 0.54 3.55
C ASP A 46 -9.04 0.57 2.03
N ARG A 47 -9.13 -0.61 1.42
CA ARG A 47 -9.02 -0.75 -0.02
C ARG A 47 -10.03 0.11 -0.76
N ALA A 48 -11.27 0.10 -0.31
CA ALA A 48 -12.31 0.84 -1.00
C ALA A 48 -12.06 2.33 -0.94
N ALA A 49 -11.66 2.83 0.22
CA ALA A 49 -11.38 4.24 0.39
C ALA A 49 -10.17 4.67 -0.43
N ILE A 50 -9.14 3.83 -0.48
CA ILE A 50 -7.97 4.11 -1.29
C ILE A 50 -8.36 4.24 -2.75
N THR A 51 -9.17 3.30 -3.24
CA THR A 51 -9.59 3.34 -4.63
C THR A 51 -10.39 4.61 -4.93
N GLU A 52 -11.25 5.02 -4.00
CA GLU A 52 -12.00 6.23 -4.19
C GLU A 52 -11.14 7.47 -4.28
N VAL A 53 -10.15 7.58 -3.42
CA VAL A 53 -9.25 8.72 -3.46
C VAL A 53 -8.48 8.74 -4.77
N LEU A 54 -7.99 7.60 -5.19
CA LEU A 54 -7.22 7.52 -6.43
C LEU A 54 -8.09 7.87 -7.62
N GLN A 55 -9.35 7.48 -7.61
CA GLN A 55 -10.23 7.78 -8.73
C GLN A 55 -10.45 9.27 -8.87
N ARG A 56 -10.44 10.00 -7.77
CA ARG A 56 -10.56 11.45 -7.83
C ARG A 56 -9.28 12.11 -8.30
N GLU A 57 -8.14 11.53 -7.97
CA GLU A 57 -6.85 12.13 -8.28
C GLU A 57 -6.35 11.76 -9.67
N PHE A 58 -6.64 10.55 -10.12
CA PHE A 58 -6.17 10.09 -11.41
C PHE A 58 -7.35 9.85 -12.32
N LYS A 59 -7.20 10.18 -13.58
CA LYS A 59 -8.27 10.00 -14.55
C LYS A 59 -8.17 8.64 -15.19
N VAL A 60 -8.48 7.63 -14.41
CA VAL A 60 -8.39 6.25 -14.82
C VAL A 60 -9.70 5.59 -14.44
N GLU A 61 -10.10 4.60 -15.21
CA GLU A 61 -11.34 3.88 -14.91
C GLU A 61 -11.24 3.18 -13.59
N ARG A 62 -12.37 3.11 -12.91
CA ARG A 62 -12.41 2.51 -11.59
C ARG A 62 -11.96 1.05 -11.60
N SER A 63 -12.42 0.29 -12.61
CA SER A 63 -12.03 -1.12 -12.67
C SER A 63 -10.51 -1.28 -12.81
N GLN A 64 -9.89 -0.39 -13.56
CA GLN A 64 -8.44 -0.42 -13.69
C GLN A 64 -7.76 -0.11 -12.37
N LEU A 65 -8.26 0.89 -11.65
CA LEU A 65 -7.70 1.25 -10.36
C LEU A 65 -7.87 0.13 -9.34
N GLU A 66 -9.02 -0.49 -9.33
CA GLU A 66 -9.26 -1.59 -8.40
C GLU A 66 -8.27 -2.71 -8.63
N LEU A 67 -7.99 -3.00 -9.89
CA LEU A 67 -7.03 -4.03 -10.23
C LEU A 67 -5.62 -3.64 -9.77
N GLU A 68 -5.23 -2.41 -10.02
CA GLU A 68 -3.89 -1.96 -9.63
C GLU A 68 -3.73 -1.93 -8.11
N VAL A 69 -4.76 -1.49 -7.40
CA VAL A 69 -4.72 -1.47 -5.96
C VAL A 69 -4.59 -2.90 -5.42
N ASP A 70 -5.40 -3.82 -5.95
CA ASP A 70 -5.35 -5.20 -5.51
C ASP A 70 -3.99 -5.83 -5.78
N GLU A 71 -3.44 -5.58 -6.94
CA GLU A 71 -2.15 -6.15 -7.30
C GLU A 71 -1.05 -5.65 -6.38
N LEU A 72 -1.05 -4.35 -6.11
CA LEU A 72 -0.03 -3.80 -5.24
C LEU A 72 -0.18 -4.30 -3.81
N LEU A 73 -1.40 -4.33 -3.31
CA LEU A 73 -1.60 -4.81 -1.94
C LEU A 73 -1.16 -6.26 -1.79
N ASN A 74 -1.43 -7.07 -2.80
CA ASN A 74 -0.99 -8.46 -2.77
C ASN A 74 0.52 -8.57 -2.82
N GLU A 75 1.15 -7.74 -3.63
CA GLU A 75 2.61 -7.73 -3.71
C GLU A 75 3.22 -7.31 -2.39
N LEU A 76 2.68 -6.28 -1.79
CA LEU A 76 3.21 -5.80 -0.51
C LEU A 76 3.06 -6.86 0.58
N ARG A 77 1.97 -7.61 0.54
CA ARG A 77 1.80 -8.70 1.49
C ARG A 77 2.82 -9.80 1.27
N ARG A 78 3.07 -10.14 0.01
CA ARG A 78 4.05 -11.18 -0.30
C ARG A 78 5.44 -10.79 0.16
N GLU A 79 5.77 -9.50 0.10
CA GLU A 79 7.07 -9.01 0.51
C GLU A 79 7.12 -8.67 1.98
N ASN A 80 6.06 -8.95 2.72
CA ASN A 80 5.96 -8.67 4.14
C ASN A 80 6.07 -7.19 4.49
N LEU A 81 5.65 -6.35 3.56
CA LEU A 81 5.65 -4.91 3.82
C LEU A 81 4.31 -4.41 4.29
N LEU A 82 3.29 -5.28 4.24
CA LEU A 82 1.95 -4.92 4.62
C LEU A 82 1.31 -6.12 5.31
N ALA A 83 0.62 -5.88 6.39
CA ALA A 83 -0.13 -6.91 7.07
C ALA A 83 -1.56 -6.45 7.23
N GLU A 84 -2.46 -7.40 7.31
CA GLU A 84 -3.82 -7.08 7.59
C GLU A 84 -3.99 -7.11 9.09
N ASP A 85 -4.42 -6.00 9.64
CA ASP A 85 -4.65 -5.92 11.06
C ASP A 85 -6.06 -6.43 11.30
N ASP A 86 -6.16 -7.68 11.69
CA ASP A 86 -7.49 -8.24 11.88
C ASP A 86 -7.69 -8.65 13.30
N ASP A 87 -7.20 -7.86 14.20
CA ASP A 87 -7.43 -8.15 15.57
C ASP A 87 -8.87 -8.33 15.85
N SER A 88 -9.70 -7.74 15.07
CA SER A 88 -11.10 -7.98 15.26
C SER A 88 -11.46 -9.40 14.90
N ALA A 89 -10.66 -10.04 14.11
CA ALA A 89 -10.99 -11.35 13.70
C ALA A 89 -10.47 -12.38 14.62
N ARG A 90 -9.80 -12.05 15.59
CA ARG A 90 -9.25 -12.98 16.34
C ARG A 90 -9.85 -13.22 17.39
N PRO A 91 -10.63 -13.54 17.41
CA PRO A 91 -11.28 -13.79 18.45
C PRO A 91 -10.81 -14.81 19.09
N ASP A 92 -10.46 -15.32 18.83
CA ASP A 92 -10.13 -16.28 19.51
C ASP A 92 -9.29 -16.04 19.93
N GLY A 93 -9.24 -15.47 19.73
CA GLY A 93 -8.41 -15.20 20.38
C GLY A 93 -8.44 -15.55 20.53
#